data_b574cce43befb413c64823c39a97a8a9
#
_entry.id   b574cce43befb413c64823c39a97a8a9
#
_cell.length_a   1.000
_cell.length_b   1.000
_cell.length_c   1.000
_cell.angle_alpha   90.00
_cell.angle_beta   90.00
_cell.angle_gamma   90.00
#
_symmetry.space_group_name_H-M   'P 1'
#
loop_
_entity.id
_entity.type
_entity.pdbx_description
1 polymer ?
#
loop_
_entity_poly.entity_id
_entity_poly.type
_entity_poly.pdbx_seq_one_letter_code
_entity_poly.pdbx_strand_id
1 'polypeptide(L)'
;QKRKKTVILYPENEYAKIIEKKLSKLKLNNFQKFKYKPDPQTLTGEIEVLTNYSQRKKNLEIRKKMFEDKEDTQSIKQLEKLEQLYTLGEVNFDSVIIIDFGDSLKSVLTSLVYTDVNQDKVLFTTVNQWFDESIFYENTIRNLYYPSVNYKEFKKYNSNYFKKFGKYPNEITILAYDALGLI
;
A
#
# COMPACT_ATOMS: atom_id res chain seq x y z
N GLN A 1 16.91 5.32 -1.87
CA GLN A 1 17.04 3.97 -2.49
C GLN A 1 16.51 4.02 -3.91
N LYS A 2 17.29 3.49 -4.88
CA LYS A 2 16.83 3.36 -6.28
C LYS A 2 15.88 2.16 -6.34
N ARG A 3 14.56 2.41 -6.40
CA ARG A 3 13.57 1.39 -6.69
C ARG A 3 13.55 1.09 -8.19
N LYS A 4 13.46 -0.20 -8.55
CA LYS A 4 13.61 -0.63 -9.95
C LYS A 4 12.27 -0.90 -10.64
N LYS A 5 11.26 -1.36 -9.88
CA LYS A 5 9.94 -1.71 -10.40
C LYS A 5 8.87 -1.21 -9.45
N THR A 6 8.10 -0.25 -9.91
CA THR A 6 7.00 0.33 -9.14
C THR A 6 5.65 -0.09 -9.74
N VAL A 7 4.73 -0.52 -8.88
CA VAL A 7 3.33 -0.72 -9.26
C VAL A 7 2.51 0.47 -8.76
N ILE A 8 1.66 1.03 -9.61
CA ILE A 8 0.71 2.09 -9.27
C ILE A 8 -0.68 1.45 -9.25
N LEU A 9 -1.26 1.36 -8.05
CA LEU A 9 -2.60 0.84 -7.77
C LEU A 9 -3.59 2.00 -7.71
N TYR A 10 -4.74 1.85 -8.37
CA TYR A 10 -5.83 2.82 -8.30
C TYR A 10 -7.17 2.15 -8.58
N PRO A 11 -8.28 2.64 -7.96
CA PRO A 11 -9.59 2.02 -8.11
C PRO A 11 -10.20 2.30 -9.49
N GLU A 12 -10.99 1.36 -9.98
CA GLU A 12 -11.83 1.52 -11.16
C GLU A 12 -13.10 2.32 -10.83
N ASN A 13 -12.97 3.62 -10.75
CA ASN A 13 -14.04 4.56 -10.44
C ASN A 13 -13.95 5.80 -11.35
N GLU A 14 -14.74 6.82 -11.07
CA GLU A 14 -14.76 8.07 -11.83
C GLU A 14 -13.40 8.78 -11.90
N TYR A 15 -12.57 8.62 -10.86
CA TYR A 15 -11.23 9.21 -10.81
C TYR A 15 -10.20 8.47 -11.66
N ALA A 16 -10.45 7.21 -12.04
CA ALA A 16 -9.49 6.41 -12.82
C ALA A 16 -9.03 7.13 -14.10
N LYS A 17 -9.95 7.72 -14.84
CA LYS A 17 -9.65 8.47 -16.08
C LYS A 17 -8.75 9.69 -15.81
N ILE A 18 -8.95 10.38 -14.68
CA ILE A 18 -8.14 11.53 -14.28
C ILE A 18 -6.73 11.06 -13.92
N ILE A 19 -6.62 9.98 -13.14
CA ILE A 19 -5.35 9.36 -12.74
C ILE A 19 -4.58 8.94 -13.99
N GLU A 20 -5.20 8.18 -14.89
CA GLU A 20 -4.60 7.71 -16.14
C GLU A 20 -4.09 8.87 -17.01
N LYS A 21 -4.89 9.93 -17.16
CA LYS A 21 -4.51 11.17 -17.88
C LYS A 21 -3.32 11.87 -17.23
N LYS A 22 -3.26 11.90 -15.90
CA LYS A 22 -2.12 12.50 -15.18
C LYS A 22 -0.86 11.62 -15.29
N LEU A 23 -1.00 10.32 -15.11
CA LEU A 23 0.11 9.37 -15.23
C LEU A 23 0.69 9.32 -16.65
N SER A 24 -0.13 9.49 -17.69
CA SER A 24 0.36 9.51 -19.08
C SER A 24 1.22 10.72 -19.41
N LYS A 25 1.04 11.84 -18.67
CA LYS A 25 1.88 13.04 -18.80
C LYS A 25 3.23 12.91 -18.13
N LEU A 26 3.33 12.01 -17.16
CA LEU A 26 4.59 11.75 -16.45
C LEU A 26 5.39 10.76 -17.31
N LYS A 27 6.56 11.18 -17.78
CA LYS A 27 7.51 10.31 -18.49
C LYS A 27 8.21 9.37 -17.48
N LEU A 28 7.41 8.52 -16.81
CA LEU A 28 7.91 7.55 -15.85
C LEU A 28 8.34 6.28 -16.58
N ASN A 29 9.57 5.85 -16.35
CA ASN A 29 10.07 4.57 -16.81
C ASN A 29 9.97 3.55 -15.66
N ASN A 30 9.76 2.27 -16.00
CA ASN A 30 9.78 1.15 -15.05
C ASN A 30 8.64 1.14 -14.01
N PHE A 31 7.43 1.54 -14.40
CA PHE A 31 6.26 1.35 -13.57
C PHE A 31 5.17 0.57 -14.31
N GLN A 32 4.41 -0.20 -13.53
CA GLN A 32 3.23 -0.92 -13.99
C GLN A 32 1.99 -0.25 -13.42
N LYS A 33 0.98 -0.02 -14.24
CA LYS A 33 -0.35 0.41 -13.80
C LYS A 33 -1.20 -0.81 -13.49
N PHE A 34 -1.88 -0.78 -12.36
CA PHE A 34 -2.83 -1.82 -11.98
C PHE A 34 -4.11 -1.17 -11.48
N LYS A 35 -5.18 -1.33 -12.24
CA LYS A 35 -6.51 -0.84 -11.91
C LYS A 35 -7.28 -1.98 -11.28
N TYR A 36 -7.90 -1.77 -10.12
CA TYR A 36 -8.68 -2.76 -9.39
C TYR A 36 -10.12 -2.31 -9.19
N LYS A 37 -11.02 -3.27 -9.06
CA LYS A 37 -12.41 -2.99 -8.68
C LYS A 37 -12.47 -2.72 -7.17
N PRO A 38 -13.09 -1.59 -6.74
CA PRO A 38 -13.21 -1.25 -5.32
C PRO A 38 -14.31 -2.08 -4.62
N ASP A 39 -14.42 -3.35 -4.95
CA ASP A 39 -15.34 -4.32 -4.37
C ASP A 39 -14.55 -5.30 -3.50
N PRO A 40 -14.79 -5.34 -2.17
CA PRO A 40 -14.06 -6.20 -1.25
C PRO A 40 -14.09 -7.69 -1.62
N GLN A 41 -15.13 -8.15 -2.32
CA GLN A 41 -15.26 -9.56 -2.71
C GLN A 41 -14.28 -9.95 -3.83
N THR A 42 -13.99 -9.03 -4.73
CA THR A 42 -13.12 -9.28 -5.89
C THR A 42 -11.70 -8.78 -5.69
N LEU A 43 -11.51 -7.74 -4.87
CA LEU A 43 -10.25 -7.07 -4.66
C LEU A 43 -9.12 -8.02 -4.25
N THR A 44 -9.36 -8.88 -3.27
CA THR A 44 -8.33 -9.82 -2.79
C THR A 44 -7.85 -10.73 -3.91
N GLY A 45 -8.76 -11.26 -4.74
CA GLY A 45 -8.41 -12.09 -5.90
C GLY A 45 -7.59 -11.33 -6.94
N GLU A 46 -7.90 -10.05 -7.19
CA GLU A 46 -7.11 -9.21 -8.11
C GLU A 46 -5.70 -8.96 -7.57
N ILE A 47 -5.55 -8.73 -6.25
CA ILE A 47 -4.24 -8.58 -5.60
C ILE A 47 -3.47 -9.92 -5.57
N GLU A 48 -4.13 -11.06 -5.41
CA GLU A 48 -3.50 -12.38 -5.55
C GLU A 48 -2.87 -12.58 -6.92
N VAL A 49 -3.57 -12.16 -7.99
CA VAL A 49 -3.03 -12.19 -9.36
C VAL A 49 -1.81 -11.27 -9.48
N LEU A 50 -1.91 -10.04 -9.01
CA LEU A 50 -0.81 -9.07 -9.05
C LEU A 50 0.46 -9.58 -8.35
N THR A 51 0.28 -10.24 -7.22
CA THR A 51 1.36 -10.72 -6.37
C THR A 51 1.86 -12.13 -6.71
N ASN A 52 1.26 -12.80 -7.72
CA ASN A 52 1.49 -14.21 -8.01
C ASN A 52 1.35 -15.13 -6.79
N TYR A 53 0.39 -14.82 -5.91
CA TYR A 53 0.24 -15.47 -4.61
C TYR A 53 0.07 -16.99 -4.73
N SER A 54 -0.81 -17.45 -5.61
CA SER A 54 -1.06 -18.89 -5.84
C SER A 54 0.21 -19.63 -6.29
N GLN A 55 1.03 -19.03 -7.16
CA GLN A 55 2.28 -19.64 -7.59
C GLN A 55 3.31 -19.66 -6.45
N ARG A 56 3.40 -18.61 -5.67
CA ARG A 56 4.30 -18.52 -4.51
C ARG A 56 3.91 -19.53 -3.42
N LYS A 57 2.60 -19.78 -3.20
CA LYS A 57 2.12 -20.89 -2.34
C LYS A 57 2.54 -22.25 -2.89
N LYS A 58 2.30 -22.51 -4.16
CA LYS A 58 2.73 -23.78 -4.79
C LYS A 58 4.23 -24.00 -4.67
N ASN A 59 5.04 -22.96 -4.86
CA ASN A 59 6.49 -23.07 -4.71
C ASN A 59 6.88 -23.48 -3.27
N LEU A 60 6.19 -22.95 -2.25
CA LEU A 60 6.41 -23.35 -0.87
C LEU A 60 6.06 -24.83 -0.64
N GLU A 61 4.89 -25.27 -1.10
CA GLU A 61 4.46 -26.67 -0.97
C GLU A 61 5.44 -27.65 -1.67
N ILE A 62 5.85 -27.32 -2.88
CA ILE A 62 6.86 -28.11 -3.60
C ILE A 62 8.16 -28.18 -2.80
N ARG A 63 8.58 -27.05 -2.23
CA ARG A 63 9.82 -26.99 -1.45
C ARG A 63 9.73 -27.78 -0.15
N LYS A 64 8.60 -27.75 0.55
CA LYS A 64 8.36 -28.56 1.75
C LYS A 64 8.45 -30.05 1.44
N LYS A 65 7.75 -30.51 0.41
CA LYS A 65 7.78 -31.92 -0.03
C LYS A 65 9.18 -32.46 -0.34
N MET A 66 10.12 -31.61 -0.75
CA MET A 66 11.50 -32.02 -0.98
C MET A 66 12.24 -32.42 0.30
N PHE A 67 11.73 -32.02 1.47
CA PHE A 67 12.35 -32.26 2.76
C PHE A 67 11.52 -33.17 3.69
N GLU A 68 10.23 -33.38 3.42
CA GLU A 68 9.31 -34.18 4.25
C GLU A 68 9.80 -35.61 4.51
N ASP A 69 10.39 -36.26 3.50
CA ASP A 69 10.85 -37.66 3.58
C ASP A 69 12.33 -37.80 4.00
N LYS A 70 12.96 -36.72 4.45
CA LYS A 70 14.37 -36.69 4.82
C LYS A 70 14.58 -36.69 6.32
N GLU A 71 15.35 -37.64 6.82
CA GLU A 71 15.58 -37.79 8.26
C GLU A 71 16.88 -37.11 8.74
N ASP A 72 17.65 -36.51 7.85
CA ASP A 72 18.87 -35.80 8.25
C ASP A 72 18.57 -34.49 8.96
N THR A 73 19.38 -34.16 9.95
CA THR A 73 19.21 -32.98 10.81
C THR A 73 19.15 -31.65 10.04
N GLN A 74 19.80 -31.57 8.89
CA GLN A 74 19.83 -30.35 8.07
C GLN A 74 18.52 -30.19 7.32
N SER A 75 17.95 -31.25 6.79
CA SER A 75 16.65 -31.25 6.11
C SER A 75 15.51 -30.93 7.08
N ILE A 76 15.52 -31.50 8.30
CA ILE A 76 14.56 -31.19 9.35
C ILE A 76 14.59 -29.70 9.68
N LYS A 77 15.76 -29.11 9.93
CA LYS A 77 15.88 -27.68 10.19
C LYS A 77 15.42 -26.79 9.02
N GLN A 78 15.58 -27.25 7.78
CA GLN A 78 15.07 -26.55 6.61
C GLN A 78 13.54 -26.61 6.54
N LEU A 79 12.95 -27.77 6.82
CA LEU A 79 11.50 -27.94 6.86
C LEU A 79 10.87 -27.04 7.93
N GLU A 80 11.41 -27.04 9.14
CA GLU A 80 10.95 -26.16 10.23
C GLU A 80 10.95 -24.66 9.80
N LYS A 81 11.97 -24.21 9.08
CA LYS A 81 12.00 -22.83 8.56
C LYS A 81 10.94 -22.58 7.49
N LEU A 82 10.69 -23.57 6.62
CA LEU A 82 9.67 -23.44 5.58
C LEU A 82 8.25 -23.47 6.16
N GLU A 83 8.03 -24.17 7.27
CA GLU A 83 6.74 -24.22 7.97
C GLU A 83 6.31 -22.85 8.53
N GLN A 84 7.27 -21.97 8.83
CA GLN A 84 7.02 -20.62 9.30
C GLN A 84 6.65 -19.64 8.17
N LEU A 85 6.72 -20.05 6.92
CA LEU A 85 6.42 -19.21 5.76
C LEU A 85 5.00 -19.44 5.27
N TYR A 86 4.39 -18.38 4.75
CA TYR A 86 3.10 -18.45 4.04
C TYR A 86 3.27 -18.62 2.54
N THR A 87 4.35 -18.10 1.97
CA THR A 87 4.69 -18.22 0.55
C THR A 87 6.21 -18.35 0.36
N LEU A 88 6.63 -18.83 -0.81
CA LEU A 88 8.04 -18.90 -1.21
C LEU A 88 8.28 -18.11 -2.49
N GLY A 89 9.19 -17.15 -2.41
CA GLY A 89 9.54 -16.25 -3.49
C GLY A 89 9.07 -14.82 -3.23
N GLU A 90 9.59 -13.91 -4.02
CA GLU A 90 9.30 -12.47 -3.90
C GLU A 90 8.27 -12.03 -4.94
N VAL A 91 7.60 -10.93 -4.67
CA VAL A 91 6.76 -10.25 -5.67
C VAL A 91 7.64 -9.61 -6.75
N ASN A 92 7.06 -9.34 -7.92
CA ASN A 92 7.79 -8.80 -9.07
C ASN A 92 7.95 -7.26 -9.03
N PHE A 93 7.80 -6.64 -7.86
CA PHE A 93 7.96 -5.20 -7.67
C PHE A 93 8.61 -4.91 -6.31
N ASP A 94 9.28 -3.77 -6.20
CA ASP A 94 9.98 -3.32 -4.99
C ASP A 94 9.37 -2.06 -4.37
N SER A 95 8.34 -1.51 -5.02
CA SER A 95 7.54 -0.41 -4.48
C SER A 95 6.13 -0.43 -5.03
N VAL A 96 5.19 0.03 -4.22
CA VAL A 96 3.79 0.20 -4.58
C VAL A 96 3.33 1.62 -4.21
N ILE A 97 2.62 2.26 -5.13
CA ILE A 97 1.95 3.55 -4.92
C ILE A 97 0.46 3.31 -5.03
N ILE A 98 -0.27 3.51 -3.95
CA ILE A 98 -1.71 3.29 -3.89
C ILE A 98 -2.40 4.66 -3.95
N ILE A 99 -3.15 4.91 -5.02
CA ILE A 99 -3.90 6.16 -5.20
C ILE A 99 -5.35 5.91 -4.77
N ASP A 100 -5.56 5.86 -3.46
CA ASP A 100 -6.88 5.63 -2.88
C ASP A 100 -6.97 6.19 -1.45
N PHE A 101 -8.16 6.15 -0.84
CA PHE A 101 -8.48 6.76 0.44
C PHE A 101 -9.41 5.87 1.27
N GLY A 102 -9.46 6.14 2.58
CA GLY A 102 -10.41 5.55 3.51
C GLY A 102 -10.41 4.02 3.53
N ASP A 103 -11.57 3.41 3.61
CA ASP A 103 -11.72 1.96 3.74
C ASP A 103 -11.26 1.19 2.49
N SER A 104 -11.35 1.79 1.31
CA SER A 104 -10.84 1.18 0.08
C SER A 104 -9.31 1.04 0.13
N LEU A 105 -8.61 2.08 0.55
CA LEU A 105 -7.16 2.03 0.77
C LEU A 105 -6.78 0.95 1.80
N LYS A 106 -7.50 0.88 2.92
CA LYS A 106 -7.27 -0.15 3.96
C LYS A 106 -7.44 -1.55 3.40
N SER A 107 -8.49 -1.77 2.61
CA SER A 107 -8.77 -3.06 1.96
C SER A 107 -7.63 -3.49 1.02
N VAL A 108 -7.09 -2.55 0.22
CA VAL A 108 -5.92 -2.82 -0.64
C VAL A 108 -4.70 -3.18 0.18
N LEU A 109 -4.40 -2.40 1.21
CA LEU A 109 -3.26 -2.64 2.09
C LEU A 109 -3.36 -3.99 2.80
N THR A 110 -4.53 -4.32 3.34
CA THR A 110 -4.81 -5.61 3.98
C THR A 110 -4.65 -6.76 2.98
N SER A 111 -5.13 -6.62 1.75
CA SER A 111 -4.98 -7.64 0.70
C SER A 111 -3.52 -7.84 0.29
N LEU A 112 -2.70 -6.77 0.25
CA LEU A 112 -1.26 -6.88 0.00
C LEU A 112 -0.55 -7.62 1.14
N VAL A 113 -0.92 -7.36 2.39
CA VAL A 113 -0.37 -8.08 3.56
C VAL A 113 -0.85 -9.53 3.57
N TYR A 114 -2.12 -9.78 3.31
CA TYR A 114 -2.70 -11.13 3.20
C TYR A 114 -1.98 -11.97 2.13
N THR A 115 -1.62 -11.37 1.01
CA THR A 115 -0.86 -12.04 -0.05
C THR A 115 0.65 -12.14 0.23
N ASP A 116 1.06 -11.93 1.47
CA ASP A 116 2.44 -12.06 1.95
C ASP A 116 3.43 -11.18 1.19
N VAL A 117 3.04 -9.92 0.93
CA VAL A 117 3.96 -8.90 0.41
C VAL A 117 4.80 -8.36 1.56
N ASN A 118 6.10 -8.63 1.50
CA ASN A 118 7.02 -8.27 2.57
C ASN A 118 7.23 -6.75 2.65
N GLN A 119 6.72 -6.13 3.74
CA GLN A 119 6.79 -4.68 3.98
C GLN A 119 8.22 -4.15 4.25
N ASP A 120 9.17 -5.03 4.57
CA ASP A 120 10.58 -4.63 4.76
C ASP A 120 11.31 -4.54 3.42
N LYS A 121 10.85 -5.26 2.41
CA LYS A 121 11.43 -5.31 1.06
C LYS A 121 10.70 -4.40 0.07
N VAL A 122 9.38 -4.31 0.16
CA VAL A 122 8.52 -3.51 -0.71
C VAL A 122 8.15 -2.21 -0.01
N LEU A 123 8.43 -1.08 -0.64
CA LEU A 123 8.05 0.23 -0.15
C LEU A 123 6.57 0.49 -0.43
N PHE A 124 5.78 0.68 0.63
CA PHE A 124 4.37 1.06 0.52
C PHE A 124 4.24 2.58 0.59
N THR A 125 3.65 3.17 -0.43
CA THR A 125 3.37 4.61 -0.48
C THR A 125 1.92 4.85 -0.90
N THR A 126 1.36 5.95 -0.42
CA THR A 126 0.03 6.38 -0.85
C THR A 126 0.04 7.89 -1.10
N VAL A 127 -1.08 8.41 -1.54
CA VAL A 127 -1.31 9.85 -1.68
C VAL A 127 -1.55 10.48 -0.31
N ASN A 128 -1.80 11.74 -0.27
CA ASN A 128 -2.02 12.50 0.95
C ASN A 128 -3.17 11.94 1.80
N GLN A 129 -2.87 11.56 3.06
CA GLN A 129 -3.80 10.96 4.03
C GLN A 129 -3.90 11.78 5.33
N TRP A 130 -3.41 12.99 5.36
CA TRP A 130 -3.32 13.81 6.58
C TRP A 130 -4.67 14.15 7.23
N PHE A 131 -5.76 13.96 6.52
CA PHE A 131 -7.14 14.20 6.98
C PHE A 131 -7.83 12.96 7.56
N ASP A 132 -7.28 11.76 7.36
CA ASP A 132 -7.85 10.50 7.85
C ASP A 132 -6.83 9.78 8.76
N GLU A 133 -7.00 9.97 10.06
CA GLU A 133 -6.14 9.33 11.06
C GLU A 133 -6.45 7.84 11.23
N SER A 134 -7.57 7.33 10.72
CA SER A 134 -8.02 5.95 10.95
C SER A 134 -7.06 4.91 10.39
N ILE A 135 -6.31 5.27 9.35
CA ILE A 135 -5.32 4.38 8.73
C ILE A 135 -4.15 4.05 9.67
N PHE A 136 -3.85 4.92 10.66
CA PHE A 136 -2.77 4.71 11.63
C PHE A 136 -3.11 3.66 12.69
N TYR A 137 -4.37 3.31 12.83
CA TYR A 137 -4.82 2.29 13.77
C TYR A 137 -4.84 0.88 13.19
N GLU A 138 -4.46 0.72 11.92
CA GLU A 138 -4.32 -0.57 11.26
C GLU A 138 -3.00 -1.26 11.66
N ASN A 139 -3.05 -2.10 12.68
CA ASN A 139 -1.87 -2.78 13.25
C ASN A 139 -1.12 -3.69 12.27
N THR A 140 -1.76 -4.10 11.17
CA THR A 140 -1.17 -4.96 10.14
C THR A 140 -0.24 -4.19 9.20
N ILE A 141 -0.35 -2.85 9.15
CA ILE A 141 0.41 -1.99 8.26
C ILE A 141 1.51 -1.29 9.05
N ARG A 142 2.76 -1.77 8.89
CA ARG A 142 3.91 -1.26 9.64
C ARG A 142 4.57 -0.04 9.00
N ASN A 143 4.68 -0.01 7.67
CA ASN A 143 5.49 0.97 6.95
C ASN A 143 4.70 1.54 5.75
N LEU A 144 3.83 2.51 5.99
CA LEU A 144 3.15 3.27 4.94
C LEU A 144 3.66 4.70 4.90
N TYR A 145 4.12 5.15 3.72
CA TYR A 145 4.62 6.51 3.51
C TYR A 145 3.64 7.33 2.67
N TYR A 146 3.42 8.57 3.05
CA TYR A 146 2.58 9.50 2.29
C TYR A 146 3.04 10.95 2.51
N PRO A 147 2.81 11.83 1.54
CA PRO A 147 3.02 13.26 1.73
C PRO A 147 2.02 13.80 2.75
N SER A 148 2.49 14.63 3.67
CA SER A 148 1.64 15.21 4.72
C SER A 148 2.00 16.67 4.97
N VAL A 149 1.07 17.39 5.60
CA VAL A 149 1.33 18.71 6.17
C VAL A 149 1.96 18.58 7.56
N ASN A 150 2.56 19.65 8.07
CA ASN A 150 3.05 19.66 9.43
C ASN A 150 1.88 19.54 10.41
N TYR A 151 1.83 18.44 11.16
CA TYR A 151 0.69 18.11 12.03
C TYR A 151 0.47 19.15 13.15
N LYS A 152 1.53 19.74 13.71
CA LYS A 152 1.40 20.77 14.75
C LYS A 152 0.74 22.04 14.19
N GLU A 153 1.19 22.47 13.02
CA GLU A 153 0.65 23.65 12.35
C GLU A 153 -0.79 23.39 11.89
N PHE A 154 -1.09 22.18 11.42
CA PHE A 154 -2.44 21.77 11.07
C PHE A 154 -3.41 21.84 12.28
N LYS A 155 -3.02 21.29 13.43
CA LYS A 155 -3.83 21.40 14.67
C LYS A 155 -4.05 22.84 15.10
N LYS A 156 -3.01 23.67 15.03
CA LYS A 156 -3.09 25.10 15.36
C LYS A 156 -4.05 25.84 14.41
N TYR A 157 -3.92 25.55 13.11
CA TYR A 157 -4.84 26.09 12.10
C TYR A 157 -6.28 25.68 12.37
N ASN A 158 -6.57 24.40 12.59
CA ASN A 158 -7.91 23.91 12.91
C ASN A 158 -8.52 24.59 14.14
N SER A 159 -7.75 24.71 15.22
CA SER A 159 -8.18 25.37 16.44
C SER A 159 -8.50 26.85 16.21
N ASN A 160 -7.67 27.56 15.48
CA ASN A 160 -7.87 28.99 15.18
C ASN A 160 -9.08 29.19 14.25
N TYR A 161 -9.24 28.32 13.27
CA TYR A 161 -10.38 28.36 12.36
C TYR A 161 -11.68 28.10 13.11
N PHE A 162 -11.71 27.09 13.99
CA PHE A 162 -12.90 26.79 14.81
C PHE A 162 -13.26 27.97 15.74
N LYS A 163 -12.28 28.58 16.41
CA LYS A 163 -12.49 29.76 17.26
C LYS A 163 -13.11 30.91 16.49
N LYS A 164 -12.71 31.09 15.22
CA LYS A 164 -13.17 32.22 14.41
C LYS A 164 -14.50 31.97 13.72
N PHE A 165 -14.78 30.75 13.31
CA PHE A 165 -15.92 30.42 12.44
C PHE A 165 -16.94 29.45 13.06
N GLY A 166 -16.68 28.91 14.25
CA GLY A 166 -17.57 27.97 14.95
C GLY A 166 -17.67 26.58 14.26
N LYS A 167 -16.86 26.29 13.26
CA LYS A 167 -16.82 25.03 12.53
C LYS A 167 -15.40 24.68 12.15
N TYR A 168 -15.13 23.39 11.90
CA TYR A 168 -13.83 22.96 11.41
C TYR A 168 -13.67 23.30 9.92
N PRO A 169 -12.45 23.58 9.47
CA PRO A 169 -12.15 23.82 8.06
C PRO A 169 -12.32 22.54 7.23
N ASN A 170 -12.59 22.71 5.94
CA ASN A 170 -12.45 21.61 4.98
C ASN A 170 -10.97 21.25 4.82
N GLU A 171 -10.66 19.97 4.56
CA GLU A 171 -9.30 19.44 4.48
C GLU A 171 -8.40 20.21 3.48
N ILE A 172 -8.98 20.72 2.38
CA ILE A 172 -8.24 21.46 1.35
C ILE A 172 -7.91 22.90 1.79
N THR A 173 -8.62 23.45 2.75
CA THR A 173 -8.47 24.87 3.13
C THR A 173 -7.11 25.20 3.75
N ILE A 174 -6.43 24.22 4.34
CA ILE A 174 -5.06 24.43 4.85
C ILE A 174 -4.07 24.70 3.71
N LEU A 175 -4.24 24.06 2.56
CA LEU A 175 -3.38 24.30 1.40
C LEU A 175 -3.52 25.73 0.87
N ALA A 176 -4.75 26.27 0.89
CA ALA A 176 -4.99 27.69 0.56
C ALA A 176 -4.39 28.64 1.60
N TYR A 177 -4.47 28.28 2.87
CA TYR A 177 -3.87 29.05 3.96
C TYR A 177 -2.32 29.11 3.85
N ASP A 178 -1.70 27.97 3.59
CA ASP A 178 -0.24 27.89 3.39
C ASP A 178 0.21 28.65 2.13
N ALA A 179 -0.59 28.56 1.04
CA ALA A 179 -0.30 29.31 -0.19
C ALA A 179 -0.32 30.83 0.03
N LEU A 180 -1.26 31.35 0.86
CA LEU A 180 -1.31 32.75 1.21
C LEU A 180 -0.15 33.20 2.13
N GLY A 181 0.40 32.28 2.90
CA GLY A 181 1.60 32.54 3.74
C GLY A 181 2.91 32.60 2.99
N LEU A 182 2.90 32.21 1.70
CA LEU A 182 4.08 32.25 0.81
C LEU A 182 4.14 33.55 -0.04
N ILE A 183 3.12 34.39 0.01
CA ILE A 183 3.04 35.71 -0.65
C ILE A 183 3.41 36.80 0.35
#